data_d2e5d52be058f54e528b301293e87be7
#
_entry.id   d2e5d52be058f54e528b301293e87be7
#
_cell.length_a   1.000
_cell.length_b   1.000
_cell.length_c   1.000
_cell.angle_alpha   90.00
_cell.angle_beta   90.00
_cell.angle_gamma   90.00
#
_symmetry.space_group_name_H-M   'P 1'
#
loop_
_entity.id
_entity.type
_entity.pdbx_description
1 polymer ?
#
loop_
_entity_poly.entity_id
_entity_poly.type
_entity_poly.pdbx_seq_one_letter_code
_entity_poly.pdbx_strand_id
1 'polypeptide(L)'
;MIQQLLREWPPGYGGVERVAHELASVWAGSVSSFDVQRRAGAEADALPVSYPRQVLPCSLPLGRLSLPLPSRPLWRLLCSREPLHGHLPSPGVLLVLLLARLLRPQRRVSVHWHCFLDPEPGLNGRLFALYQWVALRSLPWLSGVVTTSPLLARELVRCGCRAERVMVLPCCLSREQEQQMLQLPPRQRRSSTDPLRLIFIGRLDSYKRLDWLLQALATLSGPWRLEVVGDGPRRSAFEQLGRQLFAADARQRIRFQGRLDEDGKRRCLARADLLVLPSDRCNEAFGIVQLEAMAAGIPALAFQRHRSGMGWVGQLADLPWPQTPEALPAVLQQLAADPVLNARLGLQARERYQQLFARTVWEQRLQCLYPAADASG
;
A
#
# COMPACT_ATOMS: atom_id res chain seq x y z
N MET A 1 -18.37 -11.95 -15.02
CA MET A 1 -16.99 -12.20 -14.55
C MET A 1 -16.11 -11.01 -14.90
N ILE A 2 -15.07 -10.68 -14.12
CA ILE A 2 -14.19 -9.54 -14.35
C ILE A 2 -12.76 -10.05 -14.54
N GLN A 3 -12.16 -9.72 -15.68
CA GLN A 3 -10.75 -10.05 -15.94
C GLN A 3 -9.86 -8.97 -15.36
N GLN A 4 -8.84 -9.35 -14.61
CA GLN A 4 -7.84 -8.42 -14.10
C GLN A 4 -6.53 -8.53 -14.88
N LEU A 5 -5.82 -7.41 -14.99
CA LEU A 5 -4.50 -7.35 -15.62
C LEU A 5 -3.54 -6.53 -14.77
N LEU A 6 -2.41 -7.11 -14.42
CA LEU A 6 -1.35 -6.45 -13.66
C LEU A 6 0.03 -6.86 -14.16
N ARG A 7 1.05 -6.15 -13.65
CA ARG A 7 2.44 -6.40 -14.04
C ARG A 7 3.01 -7.67 -13.43
N GLU A 8 2.78 -7.86 -12.13
CA GLU A 8 3.32 -8.97 -11.35
C GLU A 8 2.22 -9.97 -10.98
N TRP A 9 2.63 -11.17 -10.60
CA TRP A 9 1.70 -12.24 -10.21
C TRP A 9 1.19 -12.04 -8.77
N PRO A 10 -0.13 -12.02 -8.51
CA PRO A 10 -0.63 -12.04 -7.13
C PRO A 10 -0.57 -13.48 -6.55
N PRO A 11 -0.46 -13.63 -5.23
CA PRO A 11 -0.22 -12.59 -4.23
C PRO A 11 1.26 -12.27 -4.08
N GLY A 12 1.76 -11.25 -4.81
CA GLY A 12 3.13 -10.76 -4.67
C GLY A 12 3.35 -10.02 -3.34
N TYR A 13 4.59 -9.58 -3.11
CA TYR A 13 4.96 -8.85 -1.90
C TYR A 13 4.63 -7.35 -1.95
N GLY A 14 4.09 -6.85 -3.05
CA GLY A 14 3.75 -5.44 -3.25
C GLY A 14 2.30 -5.12 -2.89
N GLY A 15 2.03 -3.84 -2.65
CA GLY A 15 0.67 -3.36 -2.36
C GLY A 15 -0.30 -3.53 -3.53
N VAL A 16 0.21 -3.45 -4.77
CA VAL A 16 -0.59 -3.63 -6.00
C VAL A 16 -1.10 -5.07 -6.11
N GLU A 17 -0.21 -6.03 -5.92
CA GLU A 17 -0.50 -7.46 -5.99
C GLU A 17 -1.48 -7.87 -4.89
N ARG A 18 -1.35 -7.30 -3.68
CA ARG A 18 -2.31 -7.50 -2.59
C ARG A 18 -3.71 -7.02 -2.98
N VAL A 19 -3.82 -5.80 -3.47
CA VAL A 19 -5.13 -5.26 -3.90
C VAL A 19 -5.73 -6.12 -5.00
N ALA A 20 -4.93 -6.53 -6.00
CA ALA A 20 -5.40 -7.40 -7.08
C ALA A 20 -5.88 -8.76 -6.56
N HIS A 21 -5.17 -9.35 -5.58
CA HIS A 21 -5.56 -10.58 -4.92
C HIS A 21 -6.90 -10.44 -4.17
N GLU A 22 -7.05 -9.38 -3.38
CA GLU A 22 -8.28 -9.14 -2.61
C GLU A 22 -9.50 -8.90 -3.54
N LEU A 23 -9.29 -8.20 -4.65
CA LEU A 23 -10.32 -8.06 -5.69
C LEU A 23 -10.67 -9.41 -6.34
N ALA A 24 -9.66 -10.21 -6.68
CA ALA A 24 -9.87 -11.51 -7.32
C ALA A 24 -10.53 -12.53 -6.39
N SER A 25 -10.36 -12.40 -5.09
CA SER A 25 -11.01 -13.27 -4.09
C SER A 25 -12.52 -13.02 -3.95
N VAL A 26 -13.00 -11.85 -4.41
CA VAL A 26 -14.41 -11.44 -4.34
C VAL A 26 -15.05 -11.45 -5.73
N TRP A 27 -14.35 -10.98 -6.75
CA TRP A 27 -14.87 -10.99 -8.11
C TRP A 27 -14.78 -12.39 -8.74
N ALA A 28 -15.87 -12.85 -9.29
CA ALA A 28 -15.80 -14.00 -10.19
C ALA A 28 -15.05 -13.58 -11.48
N GLY A 29 -13.92 -14.23 -11.79
CA GLY A 29 -13.12 -13.90 -12.98
C GLY A 29 -11.72 -14.48 -12.96
N SER A 30 -10.86 -13.97 -13.80
CA SER A 30 -9.48 -14.43 -13.97
C SER A 30 -8.46 -13.29 -13.80
N VAL A 31 -7.23 -13.65 -13.48
CA VAL A 31 -6.13 -12.70 -13.34
C VAL A 31 -5.04 -13.03 -14.35
N SER A 32 -4.71 -12.03 -15.17
CA SER A 32 -3.57 -12.08 -16.11
C SER A 32 -2.44 -11.20 -15.61
N SER A 33 -1.19 -11.67 -15.73
CA SER A 33 0.00 -10.89 -15.37
C SER A 33 1.13 -11.12 -16.36
N PHE A 34 2.10 -10.20 -16.41
CA PHE A 34 3.30 -10.35 -17.24
C PHE A 34 4.39 -11.15 -16.53
N ASP A 35 4.32 -11.30 -15.20
CA ASP A 35 5.26 -12.04 -14.37
C ASP A 35 6.74 -11.67 -14.67
N VAL A 36 7.03 -10.37 -14.64
CA VAL A 36 8.31 -9.78 -15.04
C VAL A 36 9.46 -10.20 -14.12
N GLN A 37 9.16 -10.47 -12.84
CA GLN A 37 10.17 -10.84 -11.83
C GLN A 37 10.25 -12.34 -11.57
N ARG A 38 9.62 -13.15 -12.39
CA ARG A 38 9.65 -14.60 -12.25
C ARG A 38 11.09 -15.09 -12.29
N ARG A 39 11.60 -15.50 -11.14
CA ARG A 39 12.86 -16.23 -11.02
C ARG A 39 12.55 -17.71 -11.18
N ALA A 40 13.43 -18.44 -11.86
CA ALA A 40 13.36 -19.90 -11.88
C ALA A 40 13.31 -20.42 -10.43
N GLY A 41 12.27 -21.15 -10.05
CA GLY A 41 12.03 -21.65 -8.70
C GLY A 41 11.07 -20.81 -7.83
N ALA A 42 10.61 -19.65 -8.24
CA ALA A 42 9.66 -18.84 -7.48
C ALA A 42 8.21 -19.39 -7.47
N GLU A 43 7.96 -20.50 -8.17
CA GLU A 43 6.66 -21.19 -8.14
C GLU A 43 6.32 -21.78 -6.75
N ALA A 44 7.32 -22.07 -5.94
CA ALA A 44 7.15 -22.66 -4.60
C ALA A 44 6.52 -21.68 -3.59
N ASP A 45 6.67 -20.36 -3.80
CA ASP A 45 6.16 -19.34 -2.89
C ASP A 45 4.78 -18.77 -3.30
N ALA A 46 4.20 -19.26 -4.40
CA ALA A 46 2.87 -18.85 -4.80
C ALA A 46 1.81 -19.47 -3.90
N LEU A 47 1.23 -18.66 -3.01
CA LEU A 47 0.07 -19.09 -2.21
C LEU A 47 -1.01 -19.69 -3.11
N PRO A 48 -1.67 -20.78 -2.71
CA PRO A 48 -2.79 -21.34 -3.44
C PRO A 48 -3.91 -20.30 -3.51
N VAL A 49 -4.45 -20.06 -4.72
CA VAL A 49 -5.54 -19.11 -4.93
C VAL A 49 -6.73 -19.82 -5.58
N SER A 50 -7.93 -19.33 -5.29
CA SER A 50 -9.19 -19.91 -5.78
C SER A 50 -9.62 -19.44 -7.17
N TYR A 51 -8.90 -18.51 -7.78
CA TYR A 51 -9.22 -17.91 -9.07
C TYR A 51 -8.22 -18.33 -10.17
N PRO A 52 -8.67 -18.44 -11.44
CA PRO A 52 -7.79 -18.75 -12.57
C PRO A 52 -6.73 -17.66 -12.76
N ARG A 53 -5.49 -18.07 -12.95
CA ARG A 53 -4.36 -17.20 -13.25
C ARG A 53 -3.75 -17.54 -14.61
N GLN A 54 -3.30 -16.51 -15.33
CA GLN A 54 -2.66 -16.65 -16.64
C GLN A 54 -1.46 -15.72 -16.76
N VAL A 55 -0.34 -16.26 -17.21
CA VAL A 55 0.86 -15.48 -17.58
C VAL A 55 0.77 -15.05 -19.03
N LEU A 56 0.98 -13.76 -19.30
CA LEU A 56 1.12 -13.20 -20.63
C LEU A 56 2.59 -13.04 -20.97
N PRO A 57 3.08 -13.56 -22.10
CA PRO A 57 4.44 -13.33 -22.54
C PRO A 57 4.74 -11.83 -22.67
N CYS A 58 5.90 -11.41 -22.20
CA CYS A 58 6.35 -10.03 -22.32
C CYS A 58 7.82 -9.95 -22.75
N SER A 59 8.22 -8.78 -23.24
CA SER A 59 9.60 -8.47 -23.54
C SER A 59 10.49 -8.54 -22.30
N LEU A 60 11.79 -8.73 -22.48
CA LEU A 60 12.75 -8.54 -21.41
C LEU A 60 12.57 -7.13 -20.79
N PRO A 61 12.60 -7.01 -19.47
CA PRO A 61 12.36 -5.72 -18.82
C PRO A 61 13.52 -4.77 -19.07
N LEU A 62 13.24 -3.62 -19.68
CA LEU A 62 14.09 -2.46 -19.70
C LEU A 62 13.74 -1.60 -18.47
N GLY A 63 14.39 -1.87 -17.34
CA GLY A 63 14.01 -1.28 -16.06
C GLY A 63 12.60 -1.71 -15.63
N ARG A 64 11.66 -0.75 -15.56
CA ARG A 64 10.25 -1.03 -15.26
C ARG A 64 9.36 -1.21 -16.50
N LEU A 65 9.91 -1.01 -17.69
CA LEU A 65 9.19 -1.17 -18.95
C LEU A 65 9.20 -2.65 -19.35
N SER A 66 8.03 -3.25 -19.45
CA SER A 66 7.80 -4.54 -20.07
C SER A 66 6.61 -4.39 -21.02
N LEU A 67 6.78 -4.85 -22.25
CA LEU A 67 5.74 -4.78 -23.26
C LEU A 67 5.16 -6.18 -23.50
N PRO A 68 3.84 -6.31 -23.65
CA PRO A 68 3.23 -7.59 -23.99
C PRO A 68 3.71 -8.06 -25.37
N LEU A 69 4.04 -9.34 -25.50
CA LEU A 69 4.35 -9.96 -26.77
C LEU A 69 3.08 -10.54 -27.40
N PRO A 70 2.96 -10.51 -28.73
CA PRO A 70 1.87 -11.17 -29.45
C PRO A 70 1.77 -12.65 -29.07
N SER A 71 0.60 -13.05 -28.58
CA SER A 71 0.37 -14.43 -28.12
C SER A 71 -1.11 -14.76 -28.13
N ARG A 72 -1.44 -16.07 -28.22
CA ARG A 72 -2.85 -16.50 -28.12
C ARG A 72 -3.54 -16.05 -26.82
N PRO A 73 -2.92 -16.11 -25.63
CA PRO A 73 -3.50 -15.58 -24.41
C PRO A 73 -3.80 -14.08 -24.48
N LEU A 74 -2.86 -13.27 -24.96
CA LEU A 74 -3.07 -11.83 -25.12
C LEU A 74 -4.23 -11.55 -26.08
N TRP A 75 -4.29 -12.25 -27.22
CA TRP A 75 -5.37 -12.09 -28.18
C TRP A 75 -6.74 -12.44 -27.59
N ARG A 76 -6.83 -13.55 -26.85
CA ARG A 76 -8.06 -13.93 -26.12
C ARG A 76 -8.48 -12.85 -25.12
N LEU A 77 -7.52 -12.28 -24.38
CA LEU A 77 -7.79 -11.19 -23.43
C LEU A 77 -8.31 -9.95 -24.17
N LEU A 78 -7.69 -9.55 -25.26
CA LEU A 78 -8.08 -8.36 -26.04
C LEU A 78 -9.46 -8.53 -26.70
N CYS A 79 -9.78 -9.71 -27.23
CA CYS A 79 -11.04 -9.99 -27.92
C CYS A 79 -12.19 -10.37 -26.99
N SER A 80 -11.95 -10.56 -25.70
CA SER A 80 -12.98 -10.88 -24.70
C SER A 80 -14.04 -9.77 -24.60
N ARG A 81 -15.29 -10.16 -24.30
CA ARG A 81 -16.39 -9.23 -23.99
C ARG A 81 -16.50 -8.93 -22.49
N GLU A 82 -15.86 -9.72 -21.65
CA GLU A 82 -15.90 -9.54 -20.21
C GLU A 82 -15.23 -8.22 -19.80
N PRO A 83 -15.71 -7.54 -18.75
CA PRO A 83 -15.06 -6.36 -18.18
C PRO A 83 -13.58 -6.62 -17.91
N LEU A 84 -12.74 -5.63 -18.22
CA LEU A 84 -11.29 -5.68 -17.96
C LEU A 84 -10.90 -4.60 -16.97
N HIS A 85 -10.22 -4.99 -15.88
CA HIS A 85 -9.71 -4.10 -14.85
C HIS A 85 -8.19 -4.18 -14.77
N GLY A 86 -7.50 -3.08 -15.07
CA GLY A 86 -6.03 -3.04 -15.05
C GLY A 86 -5.46 -2.31 -13.84
N HIS A 87 -4.23 -2.63 -13.47
CA HIS A 87 -3.54 -2.03 -12.32
C HIS A 87 -2.38 -1.15 -12.78
N LEU A 88 -2.43 0.16 -12.49
CA LEU A 88 -1.42 1.15 -12.84
C LEU A 88 -0.70 1.69 -11.59
N PRO A 89 0.57 2.12 -11.71
CA PRO A 89 1.32 2.39 -12.94
C PRO A 89 2.02 1.16 -13.54
N SER A 90 1.77 0.90 -14.81
CA SER A 90 2.49 -0.10 -15.62
C SER A 90 2.29 0.19 -17.10
N PRO A 91 3.35 0.51 -17.88
CA PRO A 91 3.22 0.83 -19.30
C PRO A 91 2.60 -0.30 -20.12
N GLY A 92 3.00 -1.54 -19.89
CA GLY A 92 2.46 -2.70 -20.61
C GLY A 92 0.97 -2.95 -20.30
N VAL A 93 0.56 -2.75 -19.03
CA VAL A 93 -0.85 -2.84 -18.65
C VAL A 93 -1.66 -1.75 -19.36
N LEU A 94 -1.19 -0.50 -19.32
CA LEU A 94 -1.86 0.61 -20.00
C LEU A 94 -2.06 0.34 -21.49
N LEU A 95 -1.01 -0.15 -22.17
CA LEU A 95 -1.08 -0.49 -23.59
C LEU A 95 -2.19 -1.50 -23.87
N VAL A 96 -2.26 -2.59 -23.08
CA VAL A 96 -3.30 -3.62 -23.26
C VAL A 96 -4.70 -3.05 -22.99
N LEU A 97 -4.88 -2.20 -21.98
CA LEU A 97 -6.17 -1.55 -21.70
C LEU A 97 -6.64 -0.68 -22.87
N LEU A 98 -5.73 0.11 -23.44
CA LEU A 98 -6.04 0.97 -24.58
C LEU A 98 -6.36 0.15 -25.84
N LEU A 99 -5.59 -0.90 -26.12
CA LEU A 99 -5.86 -1.82 -27.22
C LEU A 99 -7.20 -2.54 -27.04
N ALA A 100 -7.50 -3.03 -25.85
CA ALA A 100 -8.78 -3.66 -25.55
C ALA A 100 -9.95 -2.70 -25.76
N ARG A 101 -9.80 -1.43 -25.38
CA ARG A 101 -10.80 -0.38 -25.58
C ARG A 101 -10.97 -0.01 -27.05
N LEU A 102 -9.88 0.04 -27.81
CA LEU A 102 -9.89 0.30 -29.25
C LEU A 102 -10.57 -0.84 -30.04
N LEU A 103 -10.18 -2.08 -29.76
CA LEU A 103 -10.71 -3.27 -30.46
C LEU A 103 -12.18 -3.56 -30.08
N ARG A 104 -12.59 -3.18 -28.88
CA ARG A 104 -13.93 -3.42 -28.33
C ARG A 104 -14.47 -2.16 -27.64
N PRO A 105 -14.95 -1.15 -28.39
CA PRO A 105 -15.43 0.13 -27.82
C PRO A 105 -16.58 -0.02 -26.83
N GLN A 106 -17.35 -1.09 -26.92
CA GLN A 106 -18.46 -1.38 -25.99
C GLN A 106 -17.98 -2.07 -24.70
N ARG A 107 -16.75 -2.58 -24.68
CA ARG A 107 -16.21 -3.28 -23.51
C ARG A 107 -15.99 -2.31 -22.35
N ARG A 108 -16.42 -2.72 -21.18
CA ARG A 108 -16.11 -1.98 -19.93
C ARG A 108 -14.64 -2.22 -19.57
N VAL A 109 -13.81 -1.19 -19.72
CA VAL A 109 -12.39 -1.21 -19.40
C VAL A 109 -12.13 -0.18 -18.31
N SER A 110 -11.78 -0.62 -17.10
CA SER A 110 -11.51 0.22 -15.95
C SER A 110 -10.10 0.04 -15.44
N VAL A 111 -9.68 0.92 -14.55
CA VAL A 111 -8.31 0.92 -14.03
C VAL A 111 -8.27 1.23 -12.54
N HIS A 112 -7.35 0.55 -11.84
CA HIS A 112 -6.94 0.90 -10.49
C HIS A 112 -5.65 1.72 -10.56
N TRP A 113 -5.74 3.00 -10.19
CA TRP A 113 -4.58 3.89 -10.06
C TRP A 113 -4.05 3.79 -8.64
N HIS A 114 -2.94 3.05 -8.44
CA HIS A 114 -2.40 2.78 -7.12
C HIS A 114 -1.57 3.92 -6.55
N CYS A 115 -0.71 4.53 -7.38
CA CYS A 115 0.17 5.61 -6.95
C CYS A 115 0.59 6.48 -8.12
N PHE A 116 1.03 7.69 -7.82
CA PHE A 116 1.80 8.51 -8.72
C PHE A 116 3.28 8.11 -8.67
N LEU A 117 4.02 8.45 -9.71
CA LEU A 117 5.46 8.26 -9.77
C LEU A 117 6.14 9.59 -9.44
N ASP A 118 7.09 9.55 -8.52
CA ASP A 118 7.92 10.72 -8.22
C ASP A 118 8.86 11.03 -9.39
N PRO A 119 9.15 12.32 -9.64
CA PRO A 119 10.19 12.71 -10.55
C PRO A 119 11.54 12.14 -10.11
N GLU A 120 12.23 11.45 -11.00
CA GLU A 120 13.59 10.96 -10.78
C GLU A 120 14.53 11.65 -11.75
N PRO A 121 15.79 11.91 -11.37
CA PRO A 121 16.78 12.48 -12.28
C PRO A 121 17.19 11.48 -13.37
N GLY A 122 17.68 12.01 -14.50
CA GLY A 122 18.20 11.21 -15.61
C GLY A 122 17.14 10.74 -16.62
N LEU A 123 17.59 9.96 -17.60
CA LEU A 123 16.77 9.52 -18.73
C LEU A 123 15.56 8.65 -18.28
N ASN A 124 15.79 7.75 -17.36
CA ASN A 124 14.73 6.89 -16.82
C ASN A 124 13.62 7.71 -16.16
N GLY A 125 13.97 8.75 -15.40
CA GLY A 125 12.99 9.64 -14.78
C GLY A 125 12.16 10.40 -15.82
N ARG A 126 12.78 10.86 -16.91
CA ARG A 126 12.07 11.51 -18.02
C ARG A 126 11.10 10.54 -18.72
N LEU A 127 11.51 9.30 -18.94
CA LEU A 127 10.66 8.27 -19.54
C LEU A 127 9.46 7.94 -18.62
N PHE A 128 9.66 7.87 -17.30
CA PHE A 128 8.58 7.66 -16.35
C PHE A 128 7.63 8.87 -16.27
N ALA A 129 8.15 10.09 -16.33
CA ALA A 129 7.34 11.29 -16.39
C ALA A 129 6.48 11.33 -17.66
N LEU A 130 7.08 11.01 -18.82
CA LEU A 130 6.35 10.89 -20.09
C LEU A 130 5.27 9.80 -20.02
N TYR A 131 5.61 8.63 -19.51
CA TYR A 131 4.65 7.55 -19.31
C TYR A 131 3.49 8.01 -18.42
N GLN A 132 3.78 8.63 -17.27
CA GLN A 132 2.73 9.11 -16.35
C GLN A 132 1.84 10.15 -17.02
N TRP A 133 2.42 11.07 -17.80
CA TRP A 133 1.67 12.05 -18.57
C TRP A 133 0.75 11.39 -19.59
N VAL A 134 1.25 10.42 -20.38
CA VAL A 134 0.44 9.65 -21.34
C VAL A 134 -0.66 8.88 -20.62
N ALA A 135 -0.34 8.21 -19.50
CA ALA A 135 -1.29 7.46 -18.72
C ALA A 135 -2.44 8.34 -18.23
N LEU A 136 -2.14 9.48 -17.60
CA LEU A 136 -3.14 10.42 -17.09
C LEU A 136 -4.04 10.97 -18.21
N ARG A 137 -3.48 11.25 -19.41
CA ARG A 137 -4.24 11.69 -20.59
C ARG A 137 -5.14 10.61 -21.18
N SER A 138 -4.79 9.35 -20.95
CA SER A 138 -5.55 8.20 -21.45
C SER A 138 -6.70 7.80 -20.52
N LEU A 139 -6.63 8.13 -19.23
CA LEU A 139 -7.66 7.73 -18.26
C LEU A 139 -9.09 8.15 -18.63
N PRO A 140 -9.36 9.36 -19.20
CA PRO A 140 -10.70 9.76 -19.60
C PRO A 140 -11.34 8.86 -20.67
N TRP A 141 -10.55 8.10 -21.43
CA TRP A 141 -11.03 7.15 -22.44
C TRP A 141 -11.49 5.82 -21.85
N LEU A 142 -11.12 5.55 -20.59
CA LEU A 142 -11.50 4.34 -19.88
C LEU A 142 -12.89 4.51 -19.24
N SER A 143 -13.52 3.40 -18.92
CA SER A 143 -14.89 3.37 -18.38
C SER A 143 -14.96 3.88 -16.93
N GLY A 144 -13.87 3.77 -16.18
CA GLY A 144 -13.79 4.24 -14.79
C GLY A 144 -12.38 4.12 -14.23
N VAL A 145 -12.09 4.94 -13.23
CA VAL A 145 -10.81 4.97 -12.52
C VAL A 145 -11.07 4.75 -11.03
N VAL A 146 -10.44 3.74 -10.47
CA VAL A 146 -10.47 3.45 -9.03
C VAL A 146 -9.16 3.90 -8.42
N THR A 147 -9.19 4.46 -7.23
CA THR A 147 -7.97 4.82 -6.48
C THR A 147 -8.15 4.62 -4.99
N THR A 148 -7.06 4.66 -4.22
CA THR A 148 -7.03 4.19 -2.84
C THR A 148 -7.41 5.23 -1.79
N SER A 149 -7.47 6.53 -2.16
CA SER A 149 -7.79 7.59 -1.19
C SER A 149 -8.49 8.79 -1.83
N PRO A 150 -9.23 9.58 -1.03
CA PRO A 150 -9.84 10.83 -1.50
C PRO A 150 -8.81 11.85 -2.01
N LEU A 151 -7.59 11.84 -1.46
CA LEU A 151 -6.51 12.72 -1.88
C LEU A 151 -6.05 12.39 -3.31
N LEU A 152 -5.84 11.10 -3.59
CA LEU A 152 -5.49 10.65 -4.94
C LEU A 152 -6.65 10.88 -5.93
N ALA A 153 -7.90 10.68 -5.51
CA ALA A 153 -9.06 10.96 -6.36
C ALA A 153 -9.12 12.43 -6.77
N ARG A 154 -8.94 13.34 -5.83
CA ARG A 154 -8.88 14.81 -6.14
C ARG A 154 -7.75 15.14 -7.09
N GLU A 155 -6.59 14.49 -6.93
CA GLU A 155 -5.45 14.73 -7.82
C GLU A 155 -5.70 14.19 -9.23
N LEU A 156 -6.33 13.03 -9.37
CA LEU A 156 -6.74 12.48 -10.67
C LEU A 156 -7.74 13.41 -11.37
N VAL A 157 -8.69 13.99 -10.65
CA VAL A 157 -9.63 14.99 -11.20
C VAL A 157 -8.89 16.25 -11.66
N ARG A 158 -7.91 16.75 -10.88
CA ARG A 158 -7.04 17.86 -11.29
C ARG A 158 -6.23 17.55 -12.56
N CYS A 159 -5.89 16.28 -12.76
CA CYS A 159 -5.19 15.81 -13.96
C CYS A 159 -6.12 15.58 -15.17
N GLY A 160 -7.42 15.89 -15.07
CA GLY A 160 -8.38 15.85 -16.17
C GLY A 160 -9.32 14.64 -16.17
N CYS A 161 -9.30 13.79 -15.15
CA CYS A 161 -10.31 12.76 -15.01
C CYS A 161 -11.66 13.38 -14.62
N ARG A 162 -12.76 12.89 -15.18
CA ARG A 162 -14.10 13.31 -14.79
C ARG A 162 -14.41 12.80 -13.39
N ALA A 163 -14.90 13.69 -12.51
CA ALA A 163 -15.14 13.37 -11.10
C ALA A 163 -16.08 12.17 -10.93
N GLU A 164 -17.14 12.08 -11.75
CA GLU A 164 -18.13 10.99 -11.74
C GLU A 164 -17.58 9.63 -12.16
N ARG A 165 -16.38 9.60 -12.74
CA ARG A 165 -15.68 8.36 -13.15
C ARG A 165 -14.55 7.96 -12.21
N VAL A 166 -14.23 8.79 -11.22
CA VAL A 166 -13.19 8.51 -10.23
C VAL A 166 -13.84 8.04 -8.95
N MET A 167 -13.50 6.83 -8.54
CA MET A 167 -14.06 6.20 -7.35
C MET A 167 -12.97 5.85 -6.35
N VAL A 168 -13.27 6.00 -5.06
CA VAL A 168 -12.34 5.68 -3.98
C VAL A 168 -12.66 4.32 -3.39
N LEU A 169 -11.72 3.39 -3.55
CA LEU A 169 -11.72 2.10 -2.88
C LEU A 169 -10.41 1.98 -2.08
N PRO A 170 -10.41 2.23 -0.78
CA PRO A 170 -9.22 2.05 0.06
C PRO A 170 -8.67 0.64 -0.02
N CYS A 171 -7.41 0.43 0.33
CA CYS A 171 -6.90 -0.92 0.55
C CYS A 171 -7.61 -1.56 1.74
N CYS A 172 -7.65 -2.88 1.79
CA CYS A 172 -8.18 -3.65 2.91
C CYS A 172 -7.15 -4.69 3.38
N LEU A 173 -7.39 -5.26 4.54
CA LEU A 173 -6.72 -6.48 5.00
C LEU A 173 -7.44 -7.70 4.42
N SER A 174 -6.77 -8.85 4.35
CA SER A 174 -7.45 -10.12 4.12
C SER A 174 -8.39 -10.42 5.30
N ARG A 175 -9.40 -11.26 5.09
CA ARG A 175 -10.34 -11.65 6.17
C ARG A 175 -9.61 -12.24 7.36
N GLU A 176 -8.61 -13.07 7.11
CA GLU A 176 -7.81 -13.70 8.15
C GLU A 176 -6.96 -12.67 8.92
N GLN A 177 -6.24 -11.79 8.20
CA GLN A 177 -5.46 -10.72 8.82
C GLN A 177 -6.33 -9.79 9.65
N GLU A 178 -7.46 -9.36 9.13
CA GLU A 178 -8.41 -8.51 9.86
C GLU A 178 -8.85 -9.17 11.15
N GLN A 179 -9.32 -10.43 11.08
CA GLN A 179 -9.77 -11.19 12.24
C GLN A 179 -8.66 -11.30 13.30
N GLN A 180 -7.45 -11.66 12.88
CA GLN A 180 -6.31 -11.80 13.79
C GLN A 180 -5.94 -10.47 14.48
N MET A 181 -6.00 -9.34 13.75
CA MET A 181 -5.68 -8.02 14.31
C MET A 181 -6.79 -7.53 15.27
N LEU A 182 -8.05 -7.72 14.91
CA LEU A 182 -9.18 -7.32 15.74
C LEU A 182 -9.29 -8.15 17.03
N GLN A 183 -8.79 -9.40 17.05
CA GLN A 183 -8.74 -10.25 18.23
C GLN A 183 -7.63 -9.85 19.22
N LEU A 184 -6.68 -9.01 18.82
CA LEU A 184 -5.70 -8.51 19.77
C LEU A 184 -6.38 -7.71 20.88
N PRO A 185 -6.04 -7.95 22.16
CA PRO A 185 -6.67 -7.25 23.27
C PRO A 185 -6.39 -5.75 23.16
N PRO A 186 -7.34 -4.91 23.66
CA PRO A 186 -7.12 -3.48 23.79
C PRO A 186 -5.82 -3.21 24.56
N ARG A 187 -5.11 -2.16 24.16
CA ARG A 187 -3.87 -1.77 24.82
C ARG A 187 -4.13 -1.40 26.27
N GLN A 188 -3.40 -2.07 27.15
CA GLN A 188 -3.31 -1.59 28.53
C GLN A 188 -2.53 -0.27 28.54
N ARG A 189 -3.02 0.68 29.32
CA ARG A 189 -2.32 1.93 29.55
C ARG A 189 -0.94 1.62 30.14
N ARG A 190 0.15 2.02 29.44
CA ARG A 190 1.49 1.93 30.01
C ARG A 190 1.65 2.91 31.17
N SER A 191 2.55 2.61 32.10
CA SER A 191 2.99 3.58 33.11
C SER A 191 3.80 4.70 32.43
N SER A 192 3.87 5.87 33.07
CA SER A 192 4.75 6.96 32.62
C SER A 192 6.24 6.61 32.63
N THR A 193 6.62 5.61 33.41
CA THR A 193 7.99 5.08 33.50
C THR A 193 8.29 3.99 32.49
N ASP A 194 7.26 3.39 31.88
CA ASP A 194 7.45 2.35 30.87
C ASP A 194 7.92 2.95 29.54
N PRO A 195 8.77 2.24 28.78
CA PRO A 195 9.22 2.74 27.49
C PRO A 195 8.08 2.83 26.47
N LEU A 196 8.05 3.91 25.68
CA LEU A 196 7.23 3.99 24.48
C LEU A 196 7.74 2.94 23.47
N ARG A 197 6.89 2.00 23.06
CA ARG A 197 7.24 0.91 22.15
C ARG A 197 6.79 1.25 20.74
N LEU A 198 7.76 1.60 19.89
CA LEU A 198 7.52 1.93 18.51
C LEU A 198 7.74 0.71 17.60
N ILE A 199 7.02 0.67 16.50
CA ILE A 199 7.24 -0.31 15.43
C ILE A 199 7.34 0.39 14.08
N PHE A 200 8.32 -0.03 13.30
CA PHE A 200 8.45 0.25 11.88
C PHE A 200 8.28 -1.06 11.10
N ILE A 201 7.42 -1.06 10.08
CA ILE A 201 7.20 -2.24 9.22
C ILE A 201 7.36 -1.82 7.77
N GLY A 202 8.31 -2.41 7.06
CA GLY A 202 8.50 -2.16 5.64
C GLY A 202 9.86 -2.55 5.09
N ARG A 203 9.99 -2.43 3.77
CA ARG A 203 11.28 -2.64 3.11
C ARG A 203 12.28 -1.58 3.56
N LEU A 204 13.47 -2.00 3.93
CA LEU A 204 14.55 -1.07 4.33
C LEU A 204 15.19 -0.46 3.09
N ASP A 205 14.52 0.55 2.53
CA ASP A 205 14.92 1.29 1.33
C ASP A 205 15.01 2.79 1.62
N SER A 206 15.65 3.56 0.75
CA SER A 206 15.91 4.99 0.94
C SER A 206 14.63 5.81 1.17
N TYR A 207 13.56 5.53 0.41
CA TYR A 207 12.32 6.29 0.50
C TYR A 207 11.47 5.99 1.74
N LYS A 208 11.76 4.91 2.45
CA LYS A 208 11.07 4.57 3.72
C LYS A 208 11.56 5.38 4.90
N ARG A 209 12.68 6.09 4.77
CA ARG A 209 13.20 7.11 5.68
C ARG A 209 13.25 6.69 7.15
N LEU A 210 13.66 5.44 7.41
CA LEU A 210 13.94 4.99 8.77
C LEU A 210 14.99 5.88 9.46
N ASP A 211 15.90 6.51 8.69
CA ASP A 211 16.87 7.50 9.15
C ASP A 211 16.18 8.68 9.87
N TRP A 212 15.07 9.20 9.35
CA TRP A 212 14.34 10.30 9.99
C TRP A 212 13.71 9.88 11.33
N LEU A 213 13.19 8.63 11.41
CA LEU A 213 12.70 8.11 12.68
C LEU A 213 13.83 7.96 13.70
N LEU A 214 14.98 7.41 13.31
CA LEU A 214 16.13 7.26 14.21
C LEU A 214 16.66 8.61 14.72
N GLN A 215 16.73 9.62 13.84
CA GLN A 215 17.12 10.99 14.20
C GLN A 215 16.11 11.62 15.17
N ALA A 216 14.81 11.46 14.92
CA ALA A 216 13.77 11.95 15.83
C ALA A 216 13.84 11.27 17.20
N LEU A 217 14.11 9.96 17.26
CA LEU A 217 14.27 9.23 18.50
C LEU A 217 15.53 9.65 19.29
N ALA A 218 16.55 10.17 18.63
CA ALA A 218 17.75 10.67 19.28
C ALA A 218 17.49 11.94 20.12
N THR A 219 16.44 12.69 19.80
CA THR A 219 16.04 13.89 20.56
C THR A 219 14.98 13.62 21.62
N LEU A 220 14.45 12.39 21.67
CA LEU A 220 13.36 12.03 22.57
C LEU A 220 13.86 11.84 24.01
N SER A 221 13.25 12.56 24.94
CA SER A 221 13.47 12.40 26.38
C SER A 221 12.64 11.23 26.91
N GLY A 222 13.23 10.43 27.80
CA GLY A 222 12.56 9.28 28.41
C GLY A 222 12.82 7.95 27.70
N PRO A 223 12.30 6.86 28.25
CA PRO A 223 12.55 5.51 27.76
C PRO A 223 11.70 5.20 26.52
N TRP A 224 12.33 4.60 25.51
CA TRP A 224 11.67 4.10 24.31
C TRP A 224 12.35 2.85 23.78
N ARG A 225 11.62 2.09 22.97
CA ARG A 225 12.11 0.92 22.23
C ARG A 225 11.55 0.94 20.81
N LEU A 226 12.35 0.53 19.83
CA LEU A 226 11.96 0.43 18.43
C LEU A 226 12.16 -0.99 17.92
N GLU A 227 11.09 -1.57 17.41
CA GLU A 227 11.12 -2.81 16.62
C GLU A 227 11.10 -2.45 15.12
N VAL A 228 12.09 -2.92 14.36
CA VAL A 228 12.20 -2.71 12.90
C VAL A 228 11.94 -4.04 12.23
N VAL A 229 10.77 -4.18 11.60
CA VAL A 229 10.34 -5.37 10.87
C VAL A 229 10.49 -5.15 9.37
N GLY A 230 11.27 -5.99 8.73
CA GLY A 230 11.57 -5.94 7.30
C GLY A 230 13.04 -6.04 7.00
N ASP A 231 13.35 -6.05 5.71
CA ASP A 231 14.72 -6.15 5.20
C ASP A 231 14.85 -5.32 3.92
N GLY A 232 16.08 -5.05 3.50
CA GLY A 232 16.33 -4.30 2.27
C GLY A 232 17.76 -3.78 2.14
N PRO A 233 18.05 -3.12 1.02
CA PRO A 233 19.43 -2.73 0.66
C PRO A 233 20.06 -1.71 1.63
N ARG A 234 19.26 -0.99 2.41
CA ARG A 234 19.72 0.04 3.36
C ARG A 234 19.84 -0.47 4.79
N ARG A 235 19.60 -1.77 5.05
CA ARG A 235 19.63 -2.33 6.41
C ARG A 235 20.92 -1.99 7.15
N SER A 236 22.08 -2.33 6.55
CA SER A 236 23.38 -2.07 7.18
C SER A 236 23.61 -0.58 7.49
N ALA A 237 23.19 0.31 6.60
CA ALA A 237 23.31 1.75 6.81
C ALA A 237 22.42 2.23 7.99
N PHE A 238 21.20 1.71 8.13
CA PHE A 238 20.32 2.06 9.26
C PHE A 238 20.82 1.47 10.58
N GLU A 239 21.36 0.25 10.59
CA GLU A 239 22.00 -0.34 11.78
C GLU A 239 23.24 0.47 12.20
N GLN A 240 24.05 0.93 11.24
CA GLN A 240 25.18 1.79 11.51
C GLN A 240 24.75 3.15 12.08
N LEU A 241 23.74 3.79 11.49
CA LEU A 241 23.19 5.05 12.00
C LEU A 241 22.66 4.89 13.45
N GLY A 242 21.94 3.78 13.71
CA GLY A 242 21.48 3.48 15.07
C GLY A 242 22.63 3.36 16.08
N ARG A 243 23.73 2.70 15.71
CA ARG A 243 24.93 2.62 16.55
C ARG A 243 25.58 3.98 16.78
N GLN A 244 25.63 4.82 15.75
CA GLN A 244 26.21 6.17 15.85
C GLN A 244 25.38 7.08 16.79
N LEU A 245 24.05 7.03 16.68
CA LEU A 245 23.16 7.90 17.48
C LEU A 245 23.03 7.46 18.94
N PHE A 246 23.07 6.14 19.24
CA PHE A 246 22.73 5.61 20.54
C PHE A 246 23.86 4.83 21.22
N ALA A 247 25.03 4.74 20.61
CA ALA A 247 26.24 4.08 21.14
C ALA A 247 25.96 2.69 21.79
N ALA A 248 26.37 2.49 23.04
CA ALA A 248 26.20 1.21 23.76
C ALA A 248 24.73 0.78 23.92
N ASP A 249 23.80 1.71 23.99
CA ASP A 249 22.36 1.44 24.22
C ASP A 249 21.62 1.03 22.95
N ALA A 250 22.23 1.16 21.76
CA ALA A 250 21.57 0.90 20.49
C ALA A 250 20.92 -0.49 20.42
N ARG A 251 21.60 -1.53 20.87
CA ARG A 251 21.11 -2.92 20.86
C ARG A 251 19.97 -3.16 21.84
N GLN A 252 19.90 -2.40 22.92
CA GLN A 252 18.83 -2.50 23.92
C GLN A 252 17.58 -1.75 23.48
N ARG A 253 17.74 -0.67 22.71
CA ARG A 253 16.66 0.23 22.26
C ARG A 253 16.10 -0.14 20.90
N ILE A 254 16.93 -0.67 19.97
CA ILE A 254 16.52 -0.96 18.60
C ILE A 254 16.75 -2.44 18.28
N ARG A 255 15.69 -3.09 17.78
CA ARG A 255 15.75 -4.48 17.32
C ARG A 255 15.40 -4.57 15.85
N PHE A 256 16.36 -4.98 15.01
CA PHE A 256 16.14 -5.29 13.60
C PHE A 256 15.76 -6.77 13.46
N GLN A 257 14.46 -7.04 13.30
CA GLN A 257 13.90 -8.39 13.26
C GLN A 257 14.14 -9.11 11.91
N GLY A 258 14.49 -8.37 10.85
CA GLY A 258 14.49 -8.92 9.50
C GLY A 258 13.06 -9.12 8.97
N ARG A 259 12.92 -9.97 7.96
CA ARG A 259 11.61 -10.37 7.44
C ARG A 259 10.97 -11.35 8.41
N LEU A 260 9.73 -11.08 8.76
CA LEU A 260 8.90 -11.95 9.57
C LEU A 260 7.71 -12.46 8.74
N ASP A 261 7.22 -13.63 9.09
CA ASP A 261 5.91 -14.12 8.67
C ASP A 261 4.77 -13.31 9.31
N GLU A 262 3.54 -13.58 8.93
CA GLU A 262 2.37 -12.86 9.45
C GLU A 262 2.22 -13.02 10.97
N ASP A 263 2.53 -14.20 11.52
CA ASP A 263 2.49 -14.44 12.96
C ASP A 263 3.58 -13.70 13.72
N GLY A 264 4.79 -13.65 13.19
CA GLY A 264 5.90 -12.88 13.77
C GLY A 264 5.57 -11.39 13.77
N LYS A 265 5.04 -10.88 12.67
CA LYS A 265 4.59 -9.50 12.54
C LYS A 265 3.47 -9.18 13.55
N ARG A 266 2.47 -10.06 13.66
CA ARG A 266 1.38 -9.93 14.64
C ARG A 266 1.92 -9.87 16.08
N ARG A 267 2.89 -10.73 16.44
CA ARG A 267 3.54 -10.68 17.76
C ARG A 267 4.27 -9.36 18.03
N CYS A 268 4.92 -8.77 17.02
CA CYS A 268 5.56 -7.46 17.14
C CYS A 268 4.51 -6.34 17.32
N LEU A 269 3.48 -6.33 16.48
CA LEU A 269 2.35 -5.41 16.61
C LEU A 269 1.68 -5.56 17.97
N ALA A 270 1.49 -6.79 18.46
CA ALA A 270 0.91 -7.06 19.77
C ALA A 270 1.67 -6.38 20.93
N ARG A 271 2.89 -5.96 20.77
CA ARG A 271 3.72 -5.28 21.80
C ARG A 271 3.93 -3.80 21.55
N ALA A 272 3.60 -3.30 20.37
CA ALA A 272 3.85 -1.91 19.99
C ALA A 272 2.77 -0.95 20.52
N ASP A 273 3.12 0.26 20.86
CA ASP A 273 2.22 1.34 21.27
C ASP A 273 1.97 2.32 20.12
N LEU A 274 2.85 2.34 19.12
CA LEU A 274 2.83 3.29 18.00
C LEU A 274 3.49 2.70 16.76
N LEU A 275 2.82 2.76 15.61
CA LEU A 275 3.43 2.54 14.30
C LEU A 275 3.91 3.87 13.72
N VAL A 276 5.12 3.89 13.16
CA VAL A 276 5.61 5.05 12.39
C VAL A 276 5.96 4.64 10.98
N LEU A 277 5.34 5.32 10.00
CA LEU A 277 5.57 5.16 8.56
C LEU A 277 6.17 6.46 8.00
N PRO A 278 7.49 6.68 8.11
CA PRO A 278 8.13 7.95 7.78
C PRO A 278 8.47 8.10 6.30
N SER A 279 7.76 7.42 5.40
CA SER A 279 8.01 7.44 3.96
C SER A 279 7.92 8.85 3.37
N ASP A 280 8.80 9.18 2.41
CA ASP A 280 8.91 10.51 1.83
C ASP A 280 8.44 10.61 0.36
N ARG A 281 8.03 9.51 -0.27
CA ARG A 281 7.64 9.47 -1.68
C ARG A 281 6.17 9.16 -1.91
N CYS A 282 5.62 9.66 -3.01
CA CYS A 282 4.22 9.45 -3.38
C CYS A 282 3.94 8.00 -3.86
N ASN A 283 4.95 7.21 -4.17
CA ASN A 283 4.79 5.78 -4.42
C ASN A 283 4.37 4.99 -3.17
N GLU A 284 4.56 5.53 -1.96
CA GLU A 284 3.87 5.10 -0.75
C GLU A 284 2.49 5.76 -0.71
N ALA A 285 1.59 5.28 -1.54
CA ALA A 285 0.31 5.94 -1.74
C ALA A 285 -0.71 5.72 -0.62
N PHE A 286 -0.53 4.67 0.18
CA PHE A 286 -1.52 4.29 1.20
C PHE A 286 -0.86 3.79 2.50
N GLY A 287 0.10 2.86 2.40
CA GLY A 287 0.74 2.24 3.57
C GLY A 287 -0.17 1.24 4.26
N ILE A 288 -0.40 0.07 3.64
CA ILE A 288 -1.30 -0.99 4.16
C ILE A 288 -0.96 -1.39 5.60
N VAL A 289 0.31 -1.32 6.00
CA VAL A 289 0.75 -1.62 7.38
C VAL A 289 0.07 -0.74 8.44
N GLN A 290 -0.41 0.45 8.06
CA GLN A 290 -1.22 1.29 8.93
C GLN A 290 -2.54 0.62 9.30
N LEU A 291 -3.17 -0.10 8.34
CA LEU A 291 -4.40 -0.84 8.61
C LEU A 291 -4.19 -1.96 9.63
N GLU A 292 -3.05 -2.66 9.52
CA GLU A 292 -2.68 -3.73 10.47
C GLU A 292 -2.53 -3.15 11.89
N ALA A 293 -1.86 -2.00 12.03
CA ALA A 293 -1.71 -1.31 13.30
C ALA A 293 -3.06 -0.80 13.84
N MET A 294 -3.84 -0.10 13.01
CA MET A 294 -5.12 0.49 13.41
C MET A 294 -6.13 -0.59 13.81
N ALA A 295 -6.24 -1.69 13.07
CA ALA A 295 -7.07 -2.83 13.44
C ALA A 295 -6.65 -3.44 14.79
N ALA A 296 -5.34 -3.45 15.08
CA ALA A 296 -4.80 -3.88 16.37
C ALA A 296 -4.98 -2.84 17.50
N GLY A 297 -5.59 -1.69 17.24
CA GLY A 297 -5.76 -0.61 18.21
C GLY A 297 -4.45 0.16 18.50
N ILE A 298 -3.60 0.31 17.47
CA ILE A 298 -2.33 1.03 17.56
C ILE A 298 -2.42 2.24 16.62
N PRO A 299 -2.21 3.47 17.12
CA PRO A 299 -2.16 4.64 16.24
C PRO A 299 -0.99 4.54 15.27
N ALA A 300 -1.15 5.10 14.08
CA ALA A 300 -0.14 5.13 13.04
C ALA A 300 0.21 6.58 12.68
N LEU A 301 1.49 6.93 12.73
CA LEU A 301 1.99 8.21 12.25
C LEU A 301 2.53 8.05 10.82
N ALA A 302 2.03 8.85 9.90
CA ALA A 302 2.52 8.92 8.54
C ALA A 302 2.54 10.38 8.07
N PHE A 303 3.47 10.71 7.18
CA PHE A 303 3.60 12.08 6.67
C PHE A 303 2.52 12.42 5.64
N GLN A 304 2.11 13.68 5.64
CA GLN A 304 1.31 14.24 4.54
C GLN A 304 2.24 14.51 3.36
N ARG A 305 2.00 13.83 2.25
CA ARG A 305 2.77 14.02 1.02
C ARG A 305 1.85 14.35 -0.14
N HIS A 306 2.33 15.22 -1.03
CA HIS A 306 1.66 15.49 -2.28
C HIS A 306 1.49 14.18 -3.07
N ARG A 307 0.33 13.95 -3.65
CA ARG A 307 0.01 12.73 -4.43
C ARG A 307 0.14 11.41 -3.65
N SER A 308 -0.04 11.46 -2.33
CA SER A 308 -0.08 10.27 -1.47
C SER A 308 -1.25 10.36 -0.50
N GLY A 309 -1.89 9.24 -0.25
CA GLY A 309 -2.96 9.12 0.74
C GLY A 309 -2.49 8.65 2.11
N MET A 310 -1.19 8.33 2.30
CA MET A 310 -0.73 7.70 3.54
C MET A 310 -1.02 8.54 4.79
N GLY A 311 -0.87 9.86 4.74
CA GLY A 311 -1.19 10.75 5.86
C GLY A 311 -2.69 10.77 6.20
N TRP A 312 -3.56 10.64 5.19
CA TRP A 312 -5.00 10.51 5.41
C TRP A 312 -5.38 9.20 6.11
N VAL A 313 -4.71 8.09 5.83
CA VAL A 313 -5.03 6.79 6.44
C VAL A 313 -4.90 6.87 7.96
N GLY A 314 -3.76 7.27 8.48
CA GLY A 314 -3.46 7.34 9.92
C GLY A 314 -3.94 8.61 10.62
N GLN A 315 -4.68 9.50 9.95
CA GLN A 315 -5.15 10.75 10.55
C GLN A 315 -6.15 10.51 11.68
N LEU A 316 -5.88 11.04 12.87
CA LEU A 316 -6.74 10.95 14.04
C LEU A 316 -7.11 12.36 14.54
N ALA A 317 -8.38 12.54 14.93
CA ALA A 317 -8.89 13.87 15.34
C ALA A 317 -8.20 14.41 16.59
N ASP A 318 -7.93 13.55 17.57
CA ASP A 318 -7.31 13.94 18.83
C ASP A 318 -5.78 14.10 18.76
N LEU A 319 -5.20 13.93 17.57
CA LEU A 319 -3.77 14.16 17.34
C LEU A 319 -3.58 15.11 16.13
N PRO A 320 -3.88 16.40 16.27
CA PRO A 320 -3.65 17.39 15.21
C PRO A 320 -2.16 17.73 15.15
N TRP A 321 -1.41 17.03 14.31
CA TRP A 321 0.00 17.32 14.06
C TRP A 321 0.23 17.61 12.57
N PRO A 322 1.27 18.38 12.19
CA PRO A 322 1.48 18.80 10.79
C PRO A 322 1.76 17.67 9.80
N GLN A 323 2.04 16.46 10.28
CA GLN A 323 2.40 15.29 9.46
C GLN A 323 3.63 15.53 8.58
N THR A 324 4.62 16.27 9.11
CA THR A 324 5.90 16.54 8.45
C THR A 324 7.06 15.91 9.21
N PRO A 325 8.21 15.70 8.55
CA PRO A 325 9.40 15.16 9.21
C PRO A 325 9.88 16.02 10.37
N GLU A 326 9.78 17.34 10.25
CA GLU A 326 10.23 18.32 11.26
C GLU A 326 9.36 18.27 12.52
N ALA A 327 8.09 17.92 12.39
CA ALA A 327 7.16 17.79 13.51
C ALA A 327 7.24 16.42 14.21
N LEU A 328 7.93 15.43 13.61
CA LEU A 328 8.00 14.08 14.16
C LEU A 328 8.59 14.03 15.58
N PRO A 329 9.69 14.73 15.91
CA PRO A 329 10.23 14.73 17.28
C PRO A 329 9.21 15.20 18.31
N ALA A 330 8.51 16.30 18.03
CA ALA A 330 7.55 16.89 18.96
C ALA A 330 6.35 15.96 19.23
N VAL A 331 5.77 15.35 18.18
CA VAL A 331 4.65 14.41 18.36
C VAL A 331 5.09 13.13 19.07
N LEU A 332 6.30 12.63 18.83
CA LEU A 332 6.84 11.49 19.57
C LEU A 332 7.04 11.83 21.05
N GLN A 333 7.57 13.03 21.37
CA GLN A 333 7.73 13.50 22.76
C GLN A 333 6.37 13.62 23.48
N GLN A 334 5.35 14.16 22.80
CA GLN A 334 3.99 14.23 23.32
C GLN A 334 3.44 12.85 23.68
N LEU A 335 3.55 11.89 22.76
CA LEU A 335 3.04 10.53 22.96
C LEU A 335 3.86 9.74 24.00
N ALA A 336 5.15 10.02 24.13
CA ALA A 336 5.99 9.44 25.18
C ALA A 336 5.59 9.93 26.57
N ALA A 337 5.30 11.23 26.68
CA ALA A 337 4.95 11.89 27.96
C ALA A 337 3.50 11.60 28.39
N ASP A 338 2.58 11.32 27.46
CA ASP A 338 1.15 11.11 27.74
C ASP A 338 0.66 9.70 27.33
N PRO A 339 0.78 8.71 28.23
CA PRO A 339 0.26 7.36 27.99
C PRO A 339 -1.26 7.28 27.88
N VAL A 340 -1.99 8.25 28.46
CA VAL A 340 -3.47 8.30 28.38
C VAL A 340 -3.89 8.69 26.97
N LEU A 341 -3.27 9.74 26.43
CA LEU A 341 -3.48 10.16 25.05
C LEU A 341 -3.18 9.01 24.09
N ASN A 342 -2.03 8.35 24.26
CA ASN A 342 -1.65 7.25 23.35
C ASN A 342 -2.67 6.09 23.38
N ALA A 343 -3.18 5.71 24.57
CA ALA A 343 -4.21 4.68 24.70
C ALA A 343 -5.53 5.11 24.03
N ARG A 344 -5.95 6.38 24.20
CA ARG A 344 -7.14 6.94 23.56
C ARG A 344 -7.01 6.95 22.05
N LEU A 345 -5.85 7.34 21.52
CA LEU A 345 -5.57 7.32 20.08
C LEU A 345 -5.62 5.89 19.51
N GLY A 346 -5.21 4.88 20.29
CA GLY A 346 -5.34 3.48 19.90
C GLY A 346 -6.80 3.06 19.68
N LEU A 347 -7.71 3.49 20.57
CA LEU A 347 -9.15 3.26 20.42
C LEU A 347 -9.70 3.97 19.18
N GLN A 348 -9.37 5.25 18.99
CA GLN A 348 -9.77 6.00 17.80
C GLN A 348 -9.23 5.40 16.49
N ALA A 349 -8.00 4.88 16.51
CA ALA A 349 -7.41 4.21 15.36
C ALA A 349 -8.22 2.96 14.98
N ARG A 350 -8.60 2.14 15.96
CA ARG A 350 -9.45 0.95 15.72
C ARG A 350 -10.84 1.34 15.23
N GLU A 351 -11.45 2.34 15.82
CA GLU A 351 -12.75 2.85 15.40
C GLU A 351 -12.70 3.36 13.94
N ARG A 352 -11.70 4.18 13.61
CA ARG A 352 -11.47 4.66 12.24
C ARG A 352 -11.24 3.51 11.26
N TYR A 353 -10.48 2.48 11.65
CA TYR A 353 -10.31 1.27 10.85
C TYR A 353 -11.67 0.63 10.56
N GLN A 354 -12.49 0.40 11.58
CA GLN A 354 -13.79 -0.24 11.44
C GLN A 354 -14.76 0.56 10.57
N GLN A 355 -14.75 1.88 10.69
CA GLN A 355 -15.64 2.77 9.92
C GLN A 355 -15.23 2.91 8.44
N LEU A 356 -13.94 2.91 8.13
CA LEU A 356 -13.47 3.28 6.79
C LEU A 356 -12.81 2.13 6.02
N PHE A 357 -12.19 1.18 6.70
CA PHE A 357 -11.26 0.21 6.10
C PHE A 357 -11.63 -1.24 6.39
N ALA A 358 -12.58 -1.50 7.29
CA ALA A 358 -13.02 -2.87 7.58
C ALA A 358 -13.45 -3.61 6.31
N ARG A 359 -13.20 -4.89 6.27
CA ARG A 359 -13.49 -5.74 5.11
C ARG A 359 -14.95 -5.63 4.66
N THR A 360 -15.89 -5.58 5.58
CA THR A 360 -17.31 -5.41 5.28
C THR A 360 -17.62 -4.09 4.59
N VAL A 361 -17.01 -2.98 5.05
CA VAL A 361 -17.12 -1.65 4.42
C VAL A 361 -16.49 -1.66 3.03
N TRP A 362 -15.35 -2.30 2.88
CA TRP A 362 -14.66 -2.44 1.61
C TRP A 362 -15.51 -3.24 0.60
N GLU A 363 -16.08 -4.37 1.00
CA GLU A 363 -16.95 -5.20 0.15
C GLU A 363 -18.21 -4.47 -0.29
N GLN A 364 -18.85 -3.70 0.61
CA GLN A 364 -19.99 -2.85 0.26
C GLN A 364 -19.63 -1.80 -0.80
N ARG A 365 -18.49 -1.12 -0.65
CA ARG A 365 -18.00 -0.17 -1.66
C ARG A 365 -17.68 -0.85 -2.99
N LEU A 366 -17.11 -2.05 -2.94
CA LEU A 366 -16.80 -2.82 -4.14
C LEU A 366 -18.05 -3.19 -4.95
N GLN A 367 -19.18 -3.53 -4.28
CA GLN A 367 -20.47 -3.78 -4.93
C GLN A 367 -20.99 -2.54 -5.67
N CYS A 368 -20.79 -1.35 -5.13
CA CYS A 368 -21.16 -0.11 -5.83
C CYS A 368 -20.31 0.15 -7.07
N LEU A 369 -19.05 -0.30 -7.08
CA LEU A 369 -18.14 -0.16 -8.22
C LEU A 369 -18.56 -1.00 -9.45
N TYR A 370 -18.99 -2.20 -9.17
CA TYR A 370 -19.43 -3.16 -10.16
C TYR A 370 -20.72 -3.82 -9.63
N PRO A 371 -21.86 -3.13 -9.74
CA PRO A 371 -23.12 -3.75 -9.42
C PRO A 371 -23.22 -5.06 -10.19
N ALA A 372 -23.62 -6.12 -9.52
CA ALA A 372 -23.96 -7.37 -10.18
C ALA A 372 -24.89 -7.01 -11.35
N ALA A 373 -24.55 -7.41 -12.56
CA ALA A 373 -25.46 -7.25 -13.68
C ALA A 373 -26.78 -7.89 -13.21
N ASP A 374 -27.84 -7.09 -13.18
CA ASP A 374 -29.17 -7.56 -12.84
C ASP A 374 -29.38 -8.88 -13.60
N ALA A 375 -29.68 -9.93 -12.86
CA ALA A 375 -30.05 -11.23 -13.39
C ALA A 375 -31.49 -11.16 -13.95
N SER A 376 -31.73 -10.15 -14.80
CA SER A 376 -32.99 -9.90 -15.46
C SER A 376 -32.67 -9.46 -16.91
N GLY A 377 -32.57 -10.45 -17.77
CA GLY A 377 -32.43 -10.30 -19.20
C GLY A 377 -32.45 -11.67 -19.87
#